data_b37b8dd49733dc310394afa3cfe2a9dd
#
_entry.id   b37b8dd49733dc310394afa3cfe2a9dd
#
_cell.length_a   1.000
_cell.length_b   1.000
_cell.length_c   1.000
_cell.angle_alpha   90.00
_cell.angle_beta   90.00
_cell.angle_gamma   90.00
#
_symmetry.space_group_name_H-M   'P 1'
#
loop_
_entity.id
_entity.type
_entity.pdbx_description
1 polymer ?
#
loop_
_entity_poly.entity_id
_entity_poly.type
_entity_poly.pdbx_seq_one_letter_code
_entity_poly.pdbx_strand_id
1 'polypeptide(L)'
;MTREEHLRRWSAAHGGTSASPLVRVWLDGVRRAASPLAAAGVPPSAVTVLGLVLGLAAVAPAAAQAQVGGRWALAVPVLLALAALADGLDGAVAVLGGTASRGGAVLDAVCDRAADAAGLAALWLLGAPALPVLLALGLGQMHEYARARAQAEGMTGPGAVTVSERPTRVAVAAMFALGCGVYPQAAATWAGVGAWAGSAAALVGLVQLLVAVRRRLSAQR
;
A
#
# COMPACT_ATOMS: atom_id res chain seq x y z
N MET A 1 -1.22 19.34 -17.57
CA MET A 1 0.11 18.74 -17.29
C MET A 1 0.44 17.72 -18.36
N THR A 2 1.60 17.84 -19.00
CA THR A 2 2.05 16.90 -20.03
C THR A 2 2.50 15.56 -19.40
N ARG A 3 2.59 14.50 -20.25
CA ARG A 3 3.10 13.18 -19.82
C ARG A 3 4.53 13.28 -19.24
N GLU A 4 5.38 14.05 -19.91
CA GLU A 4 6.79 14.22 -19.50
C GLU A 4 6.94 14.96 -18.17
N GLU A 5 6.08 15.94 -17.93
CA GLU A 5 6.06 16.67 -16.66
C GLU A 5 5.61 15.77 -15.50
N HIS A 6 4.62 14.89 -15.72
CA HIS A 6 4.19 13.90 -14.74
C HIS A 6 5.31 12.90 -14.40
N LEU A 7 6.00 12.37 -15.41
CA LEU A 7 7.14 11.47 -15.22
C LEU A 7 8.32 12.14 -14.50
N ARG A 8 8.61 13.42 -14.80
CA ARG A 8 9.64 14.18 -14.10
C ARG A 8 9.31 14.38 -12.61
N ARG A 9 8.08 14.73 -12.28
CA ARG A 9 7.62 14.89 -10.90
C ARG A 9 7.69 13.57 -10.14
N TRP A 10 7.25 12.48 -10.78
CA TRP A 10 7.38 11.15 -10.19
C TRP A 10 8.84 10.78 -9.92
N SER A 11 9.73 10.96 -10.88
CA SER A 11 11.17 10.72 -10.74
C SER A 11 11.77 11.54 -9.59
N ALA A 12 11.42 12.83 -9.49
CA ALA A 12 11.88 13.70 -8.41
C ALA A 12 11.41 13.20 -7.03
N ALA A 13 10.16 12.75 -6.91
CA ALA A 13 9.61 12.18 -5.69
C ALA A 13 10.26 10.84 -5.29
N HIS A 14 10.82 10.10 -6.27
CA HIS A 14 11.46 8.80 -6.07
C HIS A 14 12.99 8.85 -6.15
N GLY A 15 13.59 9.98 -5.77
CA GLY A 15 15.05 10.12 -5.65
C GLY A 15 15.79 10.16 -6.99
N GLY A 16 15.15 10.62 -8.07
CA GLY A 16 15.75 10.77 -9.40
C GLY A 16 15.80 9.49 -10.24
N THR A 17 15.20 8.40 -9.77
CA THR A 17 15.14 7.13 -10.51
C THR A 17 14.27 7.26 -11.77
N SER A 18 14.71 6.66 -12.88
CA SER A 18 13.90 6.58 -14.11
C SER A 18 12.80 5.53 -13.95
N ALA A 19 11.58 5.87 -14.33
CA ALA A 19 10.47 4.93 -14.33
C ALA A 19 10.73 3.77 -15.32
N SER A 20 10.60 2.53 -14.87
CA SER A 20 10.65 1.35 -15.74
C SER A 20 9.50 1.38 -16.78
N PRO A 21 9.55 0.61 -17.87
CA PRO A 21 8.46 0.57 -18.84
C PRO A 21 7.10 0.23 -18.21
N LEU A 22 7.07 -0.71 -17.27
CA LEU A 22 5.86 -1.10 -16.55
C LEU A 22 5.30 0.04 -15.69
N VAL A 23 6.19 0.74 -14.95
CA VAL A 23 5.82 1.90 -14.14
C VAL A 23 5.27 3.03 -15.02
N ARG A 24 5.84 3.25 -16.20
CA ARG A 24 5.33 4.25 -17.16
C ARG A 24 3.92 3.92 -17.65
N VAL A 25 3.65 2.66 -18.01
CA VAL A 25 2.32 2.20 -18.41
C VAL A 25 1.31 2.40 -17.27
N TRP A 26 1.70 2.04 -16.04
CA TRP A 26 0.88 2.27 -14.84
C TRP A 26 0.58 3.77 -14.65
N LEU A 27 1.60 4.62 -14.65
CA LEU A 27 1.45 6.08 -14.47
C LEU A 27 0.58 6.71 -15.56
N ASP A 28 0.71 6.25 -16.81
CA ASP A 28 -0.15 6.71 -17.92
C ASP A 28 -1.61 6.28 -17.72
N GLY A 29 -1.84 5.05 -17.25
CA GLY A 29 -3.17 4.54 -16.92
C GLY A 29 -3.83 5.34 -15.79
N VAL A 30 -3.11 5.52 -14.69
CA VAL A 30 -3.56 6.32 -13.54
C VAL A 30 -3.86 7.77 -13.96
N ARG A 31 -2.98 8.40 -14.73
CA ARG A 31 -3.21 9.77 -15.24
C ARG A 31 -4.46 9.88 -16.10
N ARG A 32 -4.70 8.91 -17.00
CA ARG A 32 -5.90 8.90 -17.85
C ARG A 32 -7.17 8.75 -17.01
N ALA A 33 -7.16 7.88 -15.99
CA ALA A 33 -8.29 7.68 -15.10
C ALA A 33 -8.52 8.87 -14.15
N ALA A 34 -7.45 9.53 -13.68
CA ALA A 34 -7.53 10.69 -12.80
C ALA A 34 -7.97 11.97 -13.53
N SER A 35 -7.71 12.09 -14.84
CA SER A 35 -8.01 13.30 -15.62
C SER A 35 -9.50 13.70 -15.56
N PRO A 36 -10.48 12.82 -15.84
CA PRO A 36 -11.89 13.17 -15.75
C PRO A 36 -12.32 13.50 -14.31
N LEU A 37 -11.76 12.82 -13.30
CA LEU A 37 -12.07 13.10 -11.89
C LEU A 37 -11.59 14.51 -11.49
N ALA A 38 -10.37 14.87 -11.87
CA ALA A 38 -9.82 16.20 -11.62
C ALA A 38 -10.62 17.28 -12.39
N ALA A 39 -11.02 17.03 -13.64
CA ALA A 39 -11.83 17.95 -14.42
C ALA A 39 -13.24 18.13 -13.83
N ALA A 40 -13.80 17.10 -13.21
CA ALA A 40 -15.09 17.16 -12.51
C ALA A 40 -14.99 17.79 -11.10
N GLY A 41 -13.80 18.21 -10.67
CA GLY A 41 -13.59 18.81 -9.35
C GLY A 41 -13.71 17.83 -8.18
N VAL A 42 -13.52 16.51 -8.42
CA VAL A 42 -13.56 15.52 -7.34
C VAL A 42 -12.42 15.79 -6.36
N PRO A 43 -12.71 15.95 -5.05
CA PRO A 43 -11.65 16.19 -4.07
C PRO A 43 -10.78 14.93 -3.91
N PRO A 44 -9.44 15.05 -3.90
CA PRO A 44 -8.53 13.91 -3.71
C PRO A 44 -8.87 13.10 -2.46
N SER A 45 -9.22 13.76 -1.36
CA SER A 45 -9.60 13.12 -0.10
C SER A 45 -10.81 12.18 -0.21
N ALA A 46 -11.75 12.44 -1.13
CA ALA A 46 -12.86 11.51 -1.37
C ALA A 46 -12.37 10.22 -2.02
N VAL A 47 -11.37 10.29 -2.90
CA VAL A 47 -10.74 9.11 -3.52
C VAL A 47 -9.92 8.35 -2.49
N THR A 48 -9.17 9.04 -1.62
CA THR A 48 -8.44 8.44 -0.48
C THR A 48 -9.39 7.68 0.45
N VAL A 49 -10.51 8.30 0.84
CA VAL A 49 -11.53 7.66 1.71
C VAL A 49 -12.18 6.47 1.00
N LEU A 50 -12.45 6.57 -0.30
CA LEU A 50 -12.94 5.42 -1.09
C LEU A 50 -11.94 4.26 -1.05
N GLY A 51 -10.65 4.52 -1.21
CA GLY A 51 -9.58 3.52 -1.08
C GLY A 51 -9.60 2.85 0.30
N LEU A 52 -9.73 3.62 1.36
CA LEU A 52 -9.87 3.10 2.72
C LEU A 52 -11.12 2.20 2.86
N VAL A 53 -12.27 2.66 2.39
CA VAL A 53 -13.53 1.88 2.46
C VAL A 53 -13.40 0.56 1.71
N LEU A 54 -12.78 0.56 0.53
CA LEU A 54 -12.53 -0.66 -0.25
C LEU A 54 -11.56 -1.61 0.49
N GLY A 55 -10.49 -1.07 1.09
CA GLY A 55 -9.55 -1.85 1.91
C GLY A 55 -10.22 -2.49 3.12
N LEU A 56 -11.02 -1.73 3.87
CA LEU A 56 -11.80 -2.23 5.01
C LEU A 56 -12.87 -3.25 4.58
N ALA A 57 -13.52 -3.03 3.44
CA ALA A 57 -14.51 -3.95 2.89
C ALA A 57 -13.93 -5.34 2.57
N ALA A 58 -12.61 -5.47 2.36
CA ALA A 58 -11.94 -6.75 2.14
C ALA A 58 -12.05 -7.71 3.34
N VAL A 59 -12.32 -7.19 4.54
CA VAL A 59 -12.53 -7.99 5.75
C VAL A 59 -13.84 -8.80 5.69
N ALA A 60 -14.89 -8.26 5.08
CA ALA A 60 -16.20 -8.89 5.04
C ALA A 60 -16.21 -10.24 4.29
N PRO A 61 -15.67 -10.39 3.06
CA PRO A 61 -15.62 -11.68 2.39
C PRO A 61 -14.68 -12.68 3.09
N ALA A 62 -13.62 -12.23 3.75
CA ALA A 62 -12.78 -13.11 4.57
C ALA A 62 -13.56 -13.66 5.76
N ALA A 63 -14.31 -12.82 6.47
CA ALA A 63 -15.19 -13.23 7.57
C ALA A 63 -16.30 -14.17 7.10
N ALA A 64 -16.92 -13.89 5.94
CA ALA A 64 -17.95 -14.74 5.36
C ALA A 64 -17.41 -16.15 5.07
N GLN A 65 -16.23 -16.26 4.43
CA GLN A 65 -15.63 -17.58 4.19
C GLN A 65 -15.30 -18.33 5.48
N ALA A 66 -14.82 -17.62 6.52
CA ALA A 66 -14.52 -18.22 7.81
C ALA A 66 -15.77 -18.77 8.53
N GLN A 67 -16.92 -18.11 8.37
CA GLN A 67 -18.16 -18.45 9.08
C GLN A 67 -19.01 -19.46 8.33
N VAL A 68 -19.18 -19.29 7.03
CA VAL A 68 -20.14 -20.09 6.22
C VAL A 68 -19.47 -20.97 5.16
N GLY A 69 -18.14 -20.93 5.10
CA GLY A 69 -17.38 -21.64 4.07
C GLY A 69 -17.50 -20.99 2.68
N GLY A 70 -17.23 -21.76 1.65
CA GLY A 70 -17.30 -21.30 0.27
C GLY A 70 -16.00 -20.64 -0.23
N ARG A 71 -16.11 -19.75 -1.20
CA ARG A 71 -14.96 -19.12 -1.88
C ARG A 71 -15.03 -17.58 -1.82
N TRP A 72 -15.61 -17.03 -0.76
CA TRP A 72 -15.79 -15.60 -0.57
C TRP A 72 -14.46 -14.84 -0.58
N ALA A 73 -13.36 -15.45 -0.13
CA ALA A 73 -12.04 -14.85 -0.14
C ALA A 73 -11.53 -14.47 -1.54
N LEU A 74 -12.16 -14.97 -2.63
CA LEU A 74 -11.85 -14.51 -4.00
C LEU A 74 -12.16 -13.01 -4.20
N ALA A 75 -13.05 -12.43 -3.41
CA ALA A 75 -13.34 -11.00 -3.47
C ALA A 75 -12.25 -10.14 -2.78
N VAL A 76 -11.48 -10.71 -1.85
CA VAL A 76 -10.44 -9.98 -1.11
C VAL A 76 -9.40 -9.36 -2.05
N PRO A 77 -8.73 -10.12 -2.95
CA PRO A 77 -7.72 -9.53 -3.85
C PRO A 77 -8.29 -8.46 -4.78
N VAL A 78 -9.56 -8.60 -5.19
CA VAL A 78 -10.23 -7.60 -6.03
C VAL A 78 -10.40 -6.28 -5.25
N LEU A 79 -10.90 -6.36 -4.01
CA LEU A 79 -11.10 -5.17 -3.16
C LEU A 79 -9.76 -4.51 -2.81
N LEU A 80 -8.72 -5.28 -2.49
CA LEU A 80 -7.38 -4.75 -2.23
C LEU A 80 -6.76 -4.11 -3.48
N ALA A 81 -6.96 -4.70 -4.67
CA ALA A 81 -6.48 -4.11 -5.92
C ALA A 81 -7.21 -2.79 -6.24
N LEU A 82 -8.53 -2.72 -6.01
CA LEU A 82 -9.31 -1.50 -6.18
C LEU A 82 -8.89 -0.42 -5.16
N ALA A 83 -8.59 -0.81 -3.91
CA ALA A 83 -8.07 0.10 -2.90
C ALA A 83 -6.69 0.67 -3.30
N ALA A 84 -5.79 -0.17 -3.81
CA ALA A 84 -4.48 0.27 -4.31
C ALA A 84 -4.58 1.16 -5.57
N LEU A 85 -5.59 0.91 -6.42
CA LEU A 85 -5.87 1.78 -7.56
C LEU A 85 -6.39 3.15 -7.11
N ALA A 86 -7.29 3.19 -6.15
CA ALA A 86 -7.82 4.44 -5.57
C ALA A 86 -6.70 5.30 -4.97
N ASP A 87 -5.75 4.68 -4.24
CA ASP A 87 -4.55 5.31 -3.72
C ASP A 87 -3.68 5.95 -4.82
N GLY A 88 -3.41 5.22 -5.90
CA GLY A 88 -2.68 5.81 -7.03
C GLY A 88 -3.44 6.96 -7.71
N LEU A 89 -4.78 6.91 -7.67
CA LEU A 89 -5.63 7.92 -8.31
C LEU A 89 -5.71 9.21 -7.50
N ASP A 90 -5.78 9.18 -6.16
CA ASP A 90 -5.96 10.38 -5.34
C ASP A 90 -4.77 11.35 -5.47
N GLY A 91 -3.54 10.82 -5.43
CA GLY A 91 -2.34 11.60 -5.68
C GLY A 91 -2.31 12.21 -7.09
N ALA A 92 -2.74 11.44 -8.11
CA ALA A 92 -2.82 11.95 -9.47
C ALA A 92 -3.91 13.02 -9.62
N VAL A 93 -5.08 12.86 -8.99
CA VAL A 93 -6.16 13.87 -8.96
C VAL A 93 -5.67 15.13 -8.25
N ALA A 94 -4.96 15.01 -7.11
CA ALA A 94 -4.40 16.15 -6.39
C ALA A 94 -3.42 16.96 -7.25
N VAL A 95 -2.54 16.26 -7.98
CA VAL A 95 -1.54 16.90 -8.84
C VAL A 95 -2.17 17.53 -10.08
N LEU A 96 -3.12 16.85 -10.73
CA LEU A 96 -3.80 17.35 -11.92
C LEU A 96 -4.73 18.52 -11.60
N GLY A 97 -5.43 18.48 -10.48
CA GLY A 97 -6.34 19.51 -10.01
C GLY A 97 -5.64 20.69 -9.31
N GLY A 98 -4.32 20.62 -9.07
CA GLY A 98 -3.59 21.65 -8.33
C GLY A 98 -4.01 21.76 -6.85
N THR A 99 -4.62 20.72 -6.29
CA THR A 99 -5.20 20.69 -4.93
C THR A 99 -4.36 19.90 -3.93
N ALA A 100 -3.13 19.54 -4.30
CA ALA A 100 -2.21 18.84 -3.40
C ALA A 100 -1.98 19.64 -2.11
N SER A 101 -2.15 18.99 -0.94
CA SER A 101 -2.02 19.63 0.36
C SER A 101 -1.29 18.76 1.37
N ARG A 102 -0.66 19.39 2.36
CA ARG A 102 0.02 18.68 3.46
C ARG A 102 -0.96 17.84 4.28
N GLY A 103 -2.18 18.37 4.52
CA GLY A 103 -3.23 17.64 5.24
C GLY A 103 -3.72 16.42 4.45
N GLY A 104 -3.84 16.54 3.12
CA GLY A 104 -4.16 15.43 2.24
C GLY A 104 -3.13 14.30 2.31
N ALA A 105 -1.85 14.63 2.30
CA ALA A 105 -0.77 13.64 2.43
C ALA A 105 -0.78 12.91 3.80
N VAL A 106 -1.16 13.60 4.88
CA VAL A 106 -1.33 12.95 6.20
C VAL A 106 -2.55 12.04 6.21
N LEU A 107 -3.68 12.49 5.65
CA LEU A 107 -4.88 11.66 5.54
C LEU A 107 -4.60 10.38 4.74
N ASP A 108 -3.97 10.51 3.60
CA ASP A 108 -3.53 9.41 2.74
C ASP A 108 -2.67 8.40 3.52
N ALA A 109 -1.61 8.88 4.19
CA ALA A 109 -0.75 8.02 5.00
C ALA A 109 -1.52 7.26 6.10
N VAL A 110 -2.51 7.88 6.76
CA VAL A 110 -3.33 7.23 7.79
C VAL A 110 -4.27 6.19 7.18
N CYS A 111 -4.95 6.54 6.06
CA CYS A 111 -5.84 5.62 5.35
C CYS A 111 -5.10 4.38 4.86
N ASP A 112 -3.90 4.56 4.35
CA ASP A 112 -3.01 3.48 3.93
C ASP A 112 -2.71 2.48 5.04
N ARG A 113 -2.36 3.01 6.21
CA ARG A 113 -2.07 2.15 7.38
C ARG A 113 -3.28 1.35 7.82
N ALA A 114 -4.46 1.95 7.79
CA ALA A 114 -5.69 1.25 8.12
C ALA A 114 -6.05 0.19 7.06
N ALA A 115 -5.87 0.49 5.77
CA ALA A 115 -6.11 -0.47 4.70
C ALA A 115 -5.11 -1.65 4.73
N ASP A 116 -3.82 -1.40 5.02
CA ASP A 116 -2.81 -2.45 5.22
C ASP A 116 -3.20 -3.38 6.39
N ALA A 117 -3.67 -2.79 7.50
CA ALA A 117 -4.17 -3.55 8.65
C ALA A 117 -5.39 -4.41 8.29
N ALA A 118 -6.31 -3.90 7.48
CA ALA A 118 -7.47 -4.65 7.00
C ALA A 118 -7.08 -5.86 6.13
N GLY A 119 -6.08 -5.72 5.26
CA GLY A 119 -5.55 -6.83 4.47
C GLY A 119 -4.96 -7.95 5.35
N LEU A 120 -4.23 -7.59 6.41
CA LEU A 120 -3.71 -8.56 7.38
C LEU A 120 -4.82 -9.16 8.25
N ALA A 121 -5.85 -8.38 8.64
CA ALA A 121 -7.02 -8.88 9.35
C ALA A 121 -7.80 -9.88 8.51
N ALA A 122 -7.89 -9.68 7.19
CA ALA A 122 -8.50 -10.65 6.27
C ALA A 122 -7.73 -11.98 6.30
N LEU A 123 -6.38 -11.97 6.26
CA LEU A 123 -5.59 -13.21 6.38
C LEU A 123 -5.79 -13.87 7.75
N TRP A 124 -5.88 -13.10 8.83
CA TRP A 124 -6.14 -13.64 10.17
C TRP A 124 -7.50 -14.36 10.24
N LEU A 125 -8.56 -13.75 9.71
CA LEU A 125 -9.89 -14.35 9.65
C LEU A 125 -9.91 -15.61 8.78
N LEU A 126 -9.07 -15.69 7.74
CA LEU A 126 -8.91 -16.87 6.90
C LEU A 126 -8.05 -17.98 7.53
N GLY A 127 -7.61 -17.80 8.77
CA GLY A 127 -6.93 -18.82 9.58
C GLY A 127 -5.43 -18.63 9.76
N ALA A 128 -4.87 -17.47 9.43
CA ALA A 128 -3.48 -17.17 9.74
C ALA A 128 -3.27 -17.12 11.27
N PRO A 129 -2.15 -17.67 11.82
CA PRO A 129 -1.81 -17.52 13.23
C PRO A 129 -1.64 -16.03 13.59
N ALA A 130 -2.04 -15.67 14.82
CA ALA A 130 -1.98 -14.28 15.28
C ALA A 130 -0.56 -13.71 15.30
N LEU A 131 0.45 -14.51 15.70
CA LEU A 131 1.83 -14.05 15.84
C LEU A 131 2.39 -13.44 14.54
N PRO A 132 2.41 -14.12 13.37
CA PRO A 132 2.92 -13.51 12.14
C PRO A 132 2.08 -12.33 11.66
N VAL A 133 0.76 -12.32 11.90
CA VAL A 133 -0.08 -11.18 11.57
C VAL A 133 0.31 -9.94 12.38
N LEU A 134 0.49 -10.10 13.69
CA LEU A 134 0.91 -9.00 14.58
C LEU A 134 2.33 -8.53 14.27
N LEU A 135 3.24 -9.44 13.92
CA LEU A 135 4.59 -9.09 13.49
C LEU A 135 4.57 -8.30 12.17
N ALA A 136 3.84 -8.77 11.16
CA ALA A 136 3.71 -8.07 9.88
C ALA A 136 3.12 -6.66 10.07
N LEU A 137 2.07 -6.55 10.89
CA LEU A 137 1.43 -5.28 11.21
C LEU A 137 2.41 -4.36 11.96
N GLY A 138 2.98 -4.81 13.09
CA GLY A 138 3.85 -4.00 13.92
C GLY A 138 5.11 -3.52 13.19
N LEU A 139 5.80 -4.44 12.49
CA LEU A 139 7.00 -4.10 11.72
C LEU A 139 6.68 -3.17 10.54
N GLY A 140 5.54 -3.37 9.86
CA GLY A 140 5.09 -2.48 8.80
C GLY A 140 4.78 -1.06 9.30
N GLN A 141 4.12 -0.92 10.46
CA GLN A 141 3.89 0.38 11.09
C GLN A 141 5.20 1.03 11.53
N MET A 142 6.13 0.26 12.12
CA MET A 142 7.45 0.74 12.51
C MET A 142 8.28 1.21 11.32
N HIS A 143 8.18 0.54 10.18
CA HIS A 143 8.83 0.94 8.93
C HIS A 143 8.39 2.35 8.50
N GLU A 144 7.09 2.61 8.46
CA GLU A 144 6.57 3.92 8.05
C GLU A 144 6.81 4.99 9.12
N TYR A 145 6.68 4.64 10.40
CA TYR A 145 7.03 5.55 11.49
C TYR A 145 8.51 5.97 11.43
N ALA A 146 9.42 5.01 11.23
CA ALA A 146 10.86 5.30 11.12
C ALA A 146 11.15 6.21 9.91
N ARG A 147 10.46 5.99 8.77
CA ARG A 147 10.57 6.84 7.58
C ARG A 147 10.10 8.26 7.86
N ALA A 148 8.90 8.40 8.42
CA ALA A 148 8.32 9.70 8.75
C ALA A 148 9.17 10.45 9.78
N ARG A 149 9.69 9.74 10.79
CA ARG A 149 10.58 10.32 11.80
C ARG A 149 11.90 10.77 11.20
N ALA A 150 12.53 9.97 10.35
CA ALA A 150 13.76 10.35 9.67
C ALA A 150 13.58 11.60 8.78
N GLN A 151 12.43 11.72 8.11
CA GLN A 151 12.09 12.92 7.33
C GLN A 151 11.91 14.15 8.23
N ALA A 152 11.32 14.00 9.40
CA ALA A 152 11.20 15.06 10.39
C ALA A 152 12.58 15.52 10.94
N GLU A 153 13.57 14.62 10.98
CA GLU A 153 14.97 14.92 11.35
C GLU A 153 15.82 15.41 10.15
N GLY A 154 15.19 15.75 9.02
CA GLY A 154 15.86 16.37 7.87
C GLY A 154 16.26 15.41 6.75
N MET A 155 15.91 14.12 6.81
CA MET A 155 16.15 13.22 5.68
C MET A 155 15.29 13.64 4.49
N THR A 156 15.92 13.91 3.35
CA THR A 156 15.21 14.23 2.11
C THR A 156 14.80 12.97 1.34
N GLY A 157 13.56 12.95 0.82
CA GLY A 157 13.02 11.84 0.02
C GLY A 157 12.68 10.59 0.84
N PRO A 158 12.43 9.44 0.18
CA PRO A 158 11.94 8.22 0.84
C PRO A 158 13.01 7.44 1.62
N GLY A 159 14.25 7.90 1.63
CA GLY A 159 15.38 7.19 2.23
C GLY A 159 15.90 6.06 1.34
N ALA A 160 15.18 4.97 1.26
CA ALA A 160 15.42 3.85 0.34
C ALA A 160 14.09 3.26 -0.10
N VAL A 161 14.05 2.72 -1.31
CA VAL A 161 12.99 1.79 -1.73
C VAL A 161 13.33 0.43 -1.16
N THR A 162 12.43 -0.12 -0.37
CA THR A 162 12.63 -1.37 0.38
C THR A 162 11.75 -2.49 -0.16
N VAL A 163 11.98 -3.72 0.27
CA VAL A 163 11.09 -4.84 -0.09
C VAL A 163 9.71 -4.75 0.58
N SER A 164 9.53 -3.90 1.60
CA SER A 164 8.28 -3.73 2.35
C SER A 164 7.52 -2.46 1.97
N GLU A 165 7.65 -2.01 0.73
CA GLU A 165 6.82 -0.91 0.23
C GLU A 165 5.34 -1.35 0.14
N ARG A 166 4.43 -0.37 0.19
CA ARG A 166 2.98 -0.64 0.17
C ARG A 166 2.53 -1.57 -0.96
N PRO A 167 2.98 -1.41 -2.23
CA PRO A 167 2.60 -2.34 -3.29
C PRO A 167 2.94 -3.80 -2.97
N THR A 168 4.07 -4.06 -2.33
CA THR A 168 4.46 -5.42 -1.92
C THR A 168 3.55 -5.95 -0.83
N ARG A 169 3.21 -5.13 0.19
CA ARG A 169 2.32 -5.54 1.28
C ARG A 169 0.93 -5.90 0.75
N VAL A 170 0.37 -5.06 -0.12
CA VAL A 170 -0.93 -5.31 -0.76
C VAL A 170 -0.87 -6.56 -1.65
N ALA A 171 0.18 -6.72 -2.46
CA ALA A 171 0.35 -7.87 -3.33
C ALA A 171 0.45 -9.19 -2.54
N VAL A 172 1.20 -9.22 -1.44
CA VAL A 172 1.30 -10.38 -0.55
C VAL A 172 -0.07 -10.73 0.03
N ALA A 173 -0.77 -9.77 0.62
CA ALA A 173 -2.10 -10.01 1.19
C ALA A 173 -3.10 -10.51 0.13
N ALA A 174 -3.14 -9.87 -1.03
CA ALA A 174 -4.03 -10.23 -2.12
C ALA A 174 -3.73 -11.62 -2.70
N MET A 175 -2.46 -11.95 -2.94
CA MET A 175 -2.04 -13.23 -3.51
C MET A 175 -2.40 -14.40 -2.58
N PHE A 176 -2.13 -14.26 -1.28
CA PHE A 176 -2.42 -15.32 -0.34
C PHE A 176 -3.92 -15.43 -0.01
N ALA A 177 -4.67 -14.33 -0.01
CA ALA A 177 -6.12 -14.36 0.06
C ALA A 177 -6.74 -15.02 -1.19
N LEU A 178 -6.17 -14.80 -2.38
CA LEU A 178 -6.53 -15.52 -3.60
C LEU A 178 -6.35 -17.04 -3.41
N GLY A 179 -5.21 -17.47 -2.88
CA GLY A 179 -4.95 -18.88 -2.55
C GLY A 179 -5.99 -19.46 -1.59
N CYS A 180 -6.41 -18.70 -0.56
CA CYS A 180 -7.48 -19.10 0.35
C CYS A 180 -8.82 -19.30 -0.34
N GLY A 181 -9.15 -18.47 -1.32
CA GLY A 181 -10.41 -18.58 -2.08
C GLY A 181 -10.37 -19.69 -3.14
N VAL A 182 -9.22 -19.92 -3.78
CA VAL A 182 -9.05 -20.99 -4.78
C VAL A 182 -9.02 -22.35 -4.10
N TYR A 183 -8.36 -22.45 -2.95
CA TYR A 183 -8.19 -23.70 -2.17
C TYR A 183 -8.79 -23.56 -0.76
N PRO A 184 -10.13 -23.49 -0.61
CA PRO A 184 -10.77 -23.23 0.68
C PRO A 184 -10.38 -24.24 1.77
N GLN A 185 -10.12 -25.52 1.41
CA GLN A 185 -9.73 -26.58 2.33
C GLN A 185 -8.32 -26.34 2.94
N ALA A 186 -7.47 -25.57 2.24
CA ALA A 186 -6.14 -25.20 2.67
C ALA A 186 -6.04 -23.70 3.06
N ALA A 187 -7.17 -23.03 3.29
CA ALA A 187 -7.20 -21.59 3.54
C ALA A 187 -6.27 -21.16 4.68
N ALA A 188 -6.30 -21.88 5.81
CA ALA A 188 -5.43 -21.58 6.95
C ALA A 188 -3.93 -21.70 6.61
N THR A 189 -3.55 -22.66 5.78
CA THR A 189 -2.17 -22.83 5.30
C THR A 189 -1.76 -21.65 4.42
N TRP A 190 -2.58 -21.30 3.41
CA TRP A 190 -2.31 -20.16 2.55
C TRP A 190 -2.21 -18.85 3.33
N ALA A 191 -3.17 -18.60 4.22
CA ALA A 191 -3.19 -17.41 5.06
C ALA A 191 -1.96 -17.37 5.99
N GLY A 192 -1.59 -18.50 6.61
CA GLY A 192 -0.43 -18.59 7.47
C GLY A 192 0.88 -18.33 6.75
N VAL A 193 1.09 -18.94 5.57
CA VAL A 193 2.27 -18.68 4.72
C VAL A 193 2.31 -17.20 4.31
N GLY A 194 1.18 -16.61 3.93
CA GLY A 194 1.09 -15.19 3.57
C GLY A 194 1.47 -14.26 4.73
N ALA A 195 0.99 -14.56 5.94
CA ALA A 195 1.33 -13.78 7.13
C ALA A 195 2.81 -13.88 7.47
N TRP A 196 3.43 -15.07 7.39
CA TRP A 196 4.88 -15.22 7.59
C TRP A 196 5.71 -14.54 6.50
N ALA A 197 5.30 -14.64 5.23
CA ALA A 197 5.95 -13.94 4.13
C ALA A 197 5.88 -12.41 4.33
N GLY A 198 4.71 -11.89 4.73
CA GLY A 198 4.54 -10.49 5.08
C GLY A 198 5.41 -10.04 6.25
N SER A 199 5.52 -10.86 7.30
CA SER A 199 6.40 -10.59 8.46
C SER A 199 7.87 -10.53 8.06
N ALA A 200 8.31 -11.51 7.27
CA ALA A 200 9.70 -11.55 6.78
C ALA A 200 10.03 -10.34 5.90
N ALA A 201 9.14 -10.00 4.95
CA ALA A 201 9.30 -8.83 4.12
C ALA A 201 9.33 -7.53 4.94
N ALA A 202 8.45 -7.41 5.96
CA ALA A 202 8.39 -6.25 6.84
C ALA A 202 9.68 -6.10 7.67
N LEU A 203 10.22 -7.21 8.20
CA LEU A 203 11.48 -7.21 8.95
C LEU A 203 12.66 -6.78 8.06
N VAL A 204 12.80 -7.42 6.90
CA VAL A 204 13.87 -7.09 5.94
C VAL A 204 13.75 -5.63 5.49
N GLY A 205 12.55 -5.17 5.16
CA GLY A 205 12.31 -3.79 4.73
C GLY A 205 12.64 -2.78 5.82
N LEU A 206 12.27 -3.05 7.07
CA LEU A 206 12.62 -2.18 8.21
C LEU A 206 14.14 -2.10 8.38
N VAL A 207 14.86 -3.23 8.33
CA VAL A 207 16.32 -3.23 8.43
C VAL A 207 16.96 -2.44 7.27
N GLN A 208 16.50 -2.65 6.04
CA GLN A 208 16.96 -1.88 4.87
C GLN A 208 16.77 -0.37 5.07
N LEU A 209 15.59 0.04 5.55
CA LEU A 209 15.29 1.45 5.82
C LEU A 209 16.20 2.01 6.90
N LEU A 210 16.35 1.33 8.05
CA LEU A 210 17.18 1.82 9.17
C LEU A 210 18.65 1.98 8.77
N VAL A 211 19.18 1.05 7.97
CA VAL A 211 20.55 1.18 7.42
C VAL A 211 20.67 2.39 6.50
N ALA A 212 19.68 2.62 5.62
CA ALA A 212 19.66 3.77 4.73
C ALA A 212 19.53 5.10 5.50
N VAL A 213 18.65 5.17 6.49
CA VAL A 213 18.47 6.34 7.38
C VAL A 213 19.78 6.66 8.09
N ARG A 214 20.42 5.65 8.71
CA ARG A 214 21.71 5.86 9.39
C ARG A 214 22.75 6.46 8.45
N ARG A 215 22.91 5.90 7.24
CA ARG A 215 23.90 6.39 6.26
C ARG A 215 23.63 7.84 5.84
N ARG A 216 22.35 8.18 5.57
CA ARG A 216 21.98 9.52 5.08
C ARG A 216 22.10 10.58 6.15
N LEU A 217 21.64 10.33 7.39
CA LEU A 217 21.74 11.29 8.48
C LEU A 217 23.18 11.46 8.98
N SER A 218 24.03 10.41 8.89
CA SER A 218 25.46 10.54 9.23
C SER A 218 26.25 11.35 8.20
N ALA A 219 25.82 11.37 6.93
CA ALA A 219 26.47 12.14 5.87
C ALA A 219 26.11 13.65 5.91
N GLN A 220 25.15 14.05 6.75
CA GLN A 220 24.73 15.44 6.94
C GLN A 220 25.40 16.13 8.14
N ARG A 221 26.21 15.41 8.88
CA ARG A 221 27.07 15.93 9.97
C ARG A 221 28.42 16.35 9.44
#